data_b7e169d529eec931935be7b959e625f1
#
_entry.id   b7e169d529eec931935be7b959e625f1
#
_cell.length_a   1.000
_cell.length_b   1.000
_cell.length_c   1.000
_cell.angle_alpha   90.00
_cell.angle_beta   90.00
_cell.angle_gamma   90.00
#
_symmetry.space_group_name_H-M   'P 1'
#
loop_
_entity.id
_entity.type
_entity.pdbx_description
1 polymer ?
#
loop_
_entity_poly.entity_id
_entity_poly.type
_entity_poly.pdbx_seq_one_letter_code
_entity_poly.pdbx_strand_id
1 'polypeptide(L)'
;MRGLWHSGSGAVLEEKKSRSIIHPFVVKGYSGLTINPYQGCSHRCAYCYATYEWSPEFYDKIYAKSNAPEVLEKELALWKSETVTPVMIASATDAYQPAELRFQLTRRCVQVLQKYNVPYYVFTKSAMIERDFELHRQYQHNCFLVWSVTTCDEKIRRIVEPGTPPAVRIFQVIKKFAEAGLCCGVNIDPIMPLITDNEQDLEEIVVTCREAGLRHVFGAPLRIRTDIWERMKLVLRLLEVPDGIKCYKEIYGFEEPLASSYVTADTRYTNKIMGKLENMIKSNGLIPDFPDYLGPRKIYKSRLGQTTLQSFLV
;
A
#
# COMPACT_ATOMS: atom_id res chain seq x y z
N MET A 1 -26.86 1.57 -2.15
CA MET A 1 -26.13 2.37 -3.17
C MET A 1 -25.51 3.68 -2.65
N ARG A 2 -25.31 3.89 -1.34
CA ARG A 2 -24.80 5.18 -0.78
C ARG A 2 -23.29 5.21 -0.45
N GLY A 3 -22.54 4.14 -0.63
CA GLY A 3 -21.20 4.00 -0.01
C GLY A 3 -19.97 4.47 -0.81
N LEU A 4 -19.95 4.41 -2.12
CA LEU A 4 -18.72 4.64 -2.91
C LEU A 4 -18.54 6.08 -3.42
N TRP A 5 -19.61 6.85 -3.60
CA TRP A 5 -19.55 8.08 -4.41
C TRP A 5 -20.08 9.34 -3.73
N HIS A 6 -20.29 9.34 -2.38
CA HIS A 6 -20.71 10.56 -1.71
C HIS A 6 -19.53 11.50 -1.45
N SER A 7 -19.37 12.47 -2.32
CA SER A 7 -18.45 13.60 -2.22
C SER A 7 -18.85 14.66 -1.17
N GLY A 8 -19.75 14.34 -0.23
CA GLY A 8 -20.42 15.36 0.57
C GLY A 8 -20.13 15.42 2.07
N SER A 9 -19.57 14.39 2.68
CA SER A 9 -19.12 14.44 4.08
C SER A 9 -17.81 13.70 4.20
N GLY A 10 -16.75 14.36 4.70
CA GLY A 10 -15.49 13.70 5.01
C GLY A 10 -15.71 12.51 5.94
N ALA A 11 -14.86 11.48 5.84
CA ALA A 11 -14.94 10.34 6.74
C ALA A 11 -14.92 10.81 8.21
N VAL A 12 -15.73 10.17 9.05
CA VAL A 12 -15.74 10.46 10.49
C VAL A 12 -14.43 9.93 11.10
N LEU A 13 -13.71 10.79 11.79
CA LEU A 13 -12.45 10.45 12.45
C LEU A 13 -12.71 10.21 13.93
N GLU A 14 -12.41 8.99 14.40
CA GLU A 14 -12.53 8.60 15.80
C GLU A 14 -11.20 8.08 16.34
N GLU A 15 -10.93 8.36 17.61
CA GLU A 15 -9.79 7.79 18.31
C GLU A 15 -10.19 6.49 19.01
N LYS A 16 -9.28 5.52 19.00
CA LYS A 16 -9.39 4.32 19.83
C LYS A 16 -8.04 3.91 20.38
N LYS A 17 -8.06 3.16 21.47
CA LYS A 17 -6.86 2.54 22.05
C LYS A 17 -6.68 1.13 21.49
N SER A 18 -5.44 0.75 21.22
CA SER A 18 -5.06 -0.61 20.84
C SER A 18 -4.31 -1.29 21.97
N ARG A 19 -4.46 -2.62 22.09
CA ARG A 19 -3.70 -3.43 23.07
C ARG A 19 -2.42 -3.98 22.46
N SER A 20 -2.41 -4.18 21.14
CA SER A 20 -1.28 -4.65 20.36
C SER A 20 -1.27 -3.93 19.02
N ILE A 21 -0.09 -3.75 18.41
CA ILE A 21 0.05 -3.09 17.11
C ILE A 21 0.85 -3.92 16.11
N ILE A 22 1.83 -4.71 16.57
CA ILE A 22 2.58 -5.62 15.70
C ILE A 22 1.76 -6.90 15.51
N HIS A 23 1.47 -7.22 14.25
CA HIS A 23 0.74 -8.44 13.90
C HIS A 23 1.49 -9.22 12.83
N PRO A 24 1.49 -10.57 12.86
CA PRO A 24 1.90 -11.35 11.72
C PRO A 24 0.91 -11.16 10.57
N PHE A 25 1.41 -11.19 9.36
CA PHE A 25 0.55 -11.33 8.19
C PHE A 25 1.10 -12.43 7.29
N VAL A 26 0.20 -13.11 6.60
CA VAL A 26 0.52 -14.12 5.61
C VAL A 26 -0.28 -13.82 4.35
N VAL A 27 0.43 -13.54 3.27
CA VAL A 27 -0.15 -13.45 1.93
C VAL A 27 0.51 -14.54 1.10
N LYS A 28 -0.18 -15.14 0.15
CA LYS A 28 0.28 -16.29 -0.63
C LYS A 28 1.77 -16.16 -1.02
N GLY A 29 2.62 -17.03 -0.44
CA GLY A 29 4.07 -17.04 -0.66
C GLY A 29 4.89 -16.01 0.13
N TYR A 30 4.26 -15.17 0.96
CA TYR A 30 4.96 -14.14 1.74
C TYR A 30 4.41 -14.08 3.17
N SER A 31 5.29 -14.08 4.15
CA SER A 31 4.95 -13.91 5.57
C SER A 31 5.84 -12.85 6.21
N GLY A 32 5.28 -12.05 7.10
CA GLY A 32 6.02 -10.97 7.74
C GLY A 32 5.28 -10.35 8.92
N LEU A 33 5.77 -9.21 9.36
CA LEU A 33 5.17 -8.40 10.40
C LEU A 33 4.53 -7.15 9.80
N THR A 34 3.43 -6.72 10.37
CA THR A 34 2.75 -5.49 9.98
C THR A 34 2.28 -4.68 11.16
N ILE A 35 2.21 -3.36 10.97
CA ILE A 35 1.53 -2.43 11.86
C ILE A 35 0.49 -1.64 11.08
N ASN A 36 -0.68 -1.42 11.67
CA ASN A 36 -1.75 -0.60 11.11
C ASN A 36 -2.14 0.48 12.13
N PRO A 37 -1.55 1.70 12.06
CA PRO A 37 -1.88 2.80 12.98
C PRO A 37 -3.32 3.28 12.86
N TYR A 38 -3.94 3.01 11.72
CA TYR A 38 -5.34 3.33 11.42
C TYR A 38 -6.14 2.07 11.11
N GLN A 39 -7.45 2.19 11.17
CA GLN A 39 -8.42 1.24 10.66
C GLN A 39 -9.44 2.02 9.83
N GLY A 40 -9.79 1.48 8.66
CA GLY A 40 -10.53 2.23 7.65
C GLY A 40 -9.58 3.05 6.76
N CYS A 41 -10.07 3.48 5.60
CA CYS A 41 -9.29 4.25 4.63
C CYS A 41 -10.20 5.15 3.80
N SER A 42 -9.90 6.44 3.75
CA SER A 42 -10.68 7.43 3.00
C SER A 42 -10.36 7.50 1.50
N HIS A 43 -9.42 6.69 1.01
CA HIS A 43 -9.11 6.62 -0.44
C HIS A 43 -10.21 5.99 -1.28
N ARG A 44 -11.08 5.16 -0.69
CA ARG A 44 -12.28 4.60 -1.33
C ARG A 44 -12.01 3.79 -2.60
N CYS A 45 -10.88 3.08 -2.66
CA CYS A 45 -10.55 2.27 -3.83
C CYS A 45 -11.61 1.18 -4.06
N ALA A 46 -12.14 1.09 -5.29
CA ALA A 46 -13.23 0.17 -5.62
C ALA A 46 -12.84 -1.31 -5.43
N TYR A 47 -11.59 -1.64 -5.62
CA TYR A 47 -11.00 -2.98 -5.52
C TYR A 47 -10.41 -3.31 -4.14
N CYS A 48 -10.58 -2.42 -3.14
CA CYS A 48 -9.91 -2.57 -1.84
C CYS A 48 -10.32 -3.88 -1.15
N TYR A 49 -9.32 -4.70 -0.83
CA TYR A 49 -9.52 -5.97 -0.14
C TYR A 49 -9.74 -5.81 1.36
N ALA A 50 -9.25 -4.72 1.95
CA ALA A 50 -9.32 -4.49 3.39
C ALA A 50 -10.76 -4.22 3.89
N THR A 51 -11.68 -3.93 2.99
CA THR A 51 -13.11 -3.69 3.33
C THR A 51 -13.79 -4.88 3.99
N TYR A 52 -13.24 -6.09 3.84
CA TYR A 52 -13.87 -7.27 4.44
C TYR A 52 -13.43 -7.53 5.89
N GLU A 53 -12.23 -7.08 6.23
CA GLU A 53 -11.69 -7.27 7.59
C GLU A 53 -12.39 -6.37 8.60
N TRP A 54 -13.10 -5.36 8.09
CA TRP A 54 -13.67 -4.29 8.88
C TRP A 54 -15.15 -4.08 8.52
N SER A 55 -15.85 -3.34 9.36
CA SER A 55 -17.28 -3.06 9.21
C SER A 55 -17.65 -2.46 7.84
N PRO A 56 -18.94 -2.49 7.46
CA PRO A 56 -19.45 -1.81 6.27
C PRO A 56 -19.08 -0.32 6.18
N GLU A 57 -18.71 0.28 7.31
CA GLU A 57 -18.30 1.70 7.44
C GLU A 57 -16.83 1.96 7.08
N PHE A 58 -16.11 0.97 6.53
CA PHE A 58 -14.66 1.03 6.26
C PHE A 58 -14.20 2.33 5.60
N TYR A 59 -14.99 2.89 4.70
CA TYR A 59 -14.67 4.12 3.99
C TYR A 59 -15.16 5.38 4.68
N ASP A 60 -16.17 5.25 5.52
CA ASP A 60 -16.90 6.39 6.12
C ASP A 60 -16.44 6.68 7.54
N LYS A 61 -15.73 5.73 8.16
CA LYS A 61 -15.26 5.84 9.53
C LYS A 61 -13.82 5.37 9.67
N ILE A 62 -12.97 6.31 10.05
CA ILE A 62 -11.55 6.07 10.24
C ILE A 62 -11.24 6.09 11.74
N TYR A 63 -10.72 4.98 12.24
CA TYR A 63 -10.24 4.90 13.62
C TYR A 63 -8.74 5.14 13.67
N ALA A 64 -8.33 6.19 14.39
CA ALA A 64 -6.94 6.45 14.74
C ALA A 64 -6.60 5.71 16.04
N LYS A 65 -5.64 4.79 16.00
CA LYS A 65 -5.15 4.07 17.19
C LYS A 65 -4.20 4.98 17.96
N SER A 66 -4.76 5.93 18.72
CA SER A 66 -4.04 7.08 19.28
C SER A 66 -2.85 6.74 20.18
N ASN A 67 -2.77 5.50 20.68
CA ASN A 67 -1.65 4.97 21.45
C ASN A 67 -0.76 3.98 20.64
N ALA A 68 -0.87 3.96 19.32
CA ALA A 68 -0.12 3.01 18.49
C ALA A 68 1.42 3.15 18.68
N PRO A 69 2.01 4.35 18.70
CA PRO A 69 3.45 4.50 18.92
C PRO A 69 3.92 3.97 20.29
N GLU A 70 3.19 4.24 21.35
CA GLU A 70 3.52 3.80 22.71
C GLU A 70 3.40 2.28 22.87
N VAL A 71 2.38 1.68 22.22
CA VAL A 71 2.21 0.22 22.21
C VAL A 71 3.33 -0.42 21.39
N LEU A 72 3.66 0.14 20.23
CA LEU A 72 4.77 -0.32 19.38
C LEU A 72 6.09 -0.31 20.15
N GLU A 73 6.38 0.78 20.83
CA GLU A 73 7.60 0.91 21.66
C GLU A 73 7.67 -0.16 22.75
N LYS A 74 6.56 -0.42 23.43
CA LYS A 74 6.46 -1.46 24.45
C LYS A 74 6.69 -2.86 23.86
N GLU A 75 6.07 -3.19 22.74
CA GLU A 75 6.20 -4.49 22.08
C GLU A 75 7.64 -4.71 21.62
N LEU A 76 8.30 -3.71 21.06
CA LEU A 76 9.70 -3.80 20.64
C LEU A 76 10.68 -3.89 21.82
N ALA A 77 10.43 -3.16 22.92
CA ALA A 77 11.24 -3.27 24.13
C ALA A 77 11.20 -4.69 24.74
N LEU A 78 10.05 -5.36 24.61
CA LEU A 78 9.82 -6.72 25.09
C LEU A 78 10.09 -7.81 24.03
N TRP A 79 10.57 -7.44 22.85
CA TRP A 79 10.82 -8.38 21.76
C TRP A 79 11.84 -9.44 22.16
N LYS A 80 11.47 -10.70 22.04
CA LYS A 80 12.30 -11.81 22.57
C LYS A 80 13.52 -12.13 21.72
N SER A 81 13.38 -12.00 20.39
CA SER A 81 14.46 -12.27 19.45
C SER A 81 15.51 -11.15 19.46
N GLU A 82 16.76 -11.49 19.14
CA GLU A 82 17.82 -10.49 18.91
C GLU A 82 17.65 -9.76 17.56
N THR A 83 16.94 -10.36 16.63
CA THR A 83 16.66 -9.79 15.32
C THR A 83 15.16 -9.63 15.09
N VAL A 84 14.82 -8.73 14.19
CA VAL A 84 13.45 -8.49 13.72
C VAL A 84 13.46 -8.43 12.19
N THR A 85 12.43 -9.02 11.59
CA THR A 85 12.19 -8.92 10.14
C THR A 85 11.64 -7.53 9.80
N PRO A 86 11.76 -7.09 8.52
CA PRO A 86 11.14 -5.84 8.09
C PRO A 86 9.65 -5.79 8.42
N VAL A 87 9.20 -4.64 8.91
CA VAL A 87 7.80 -4.41 9.27
C VAL A 87 7.09 -3.65 8.16
N MET A 88 5.98 -4.22 7.68
CA MET A 88 5.08 -3.53 6.75
C MET A 88 4.25 -2.50 7.49
N ILE A 89 4.24 -1.26 7.00
CA ILE A 89 3.37 -0.22 7.54
C ILE A 89 2.13 -0.13 6.68
N ALA A 90 0.96 -0.30 7.32
CA ALA A 90 -0.37 -0.18 6.73
C ALA A 90 -0.71 -1.25 5.68
N SER A 91 -0.67 -2.53 6.09
CA SER A 91 -1.12 -3.65 5.25
C SER A 91 -2.64 -3.66 4.99
N ALA A 92 -3.46 -3.02 5.82
CA ALA A 92 -4.92 -3.03 5.73
C ALA A 92 -5.55 -1.63 5.75
N THR A 93 -4.76 -0.61 5.43
CA THR A 93 -5.17 0.79 5.32
C THR A 93 -4.16 1.53 4.45
N ASP A 94 -4.24 2.85 4.34
CA ASP A 94 -3.13 3.63 3.78
C ASP A 94 -2.39 4.38 4.89
N ALA A 95 -1.06 4.25 4.89
CA ALA A 95 -0.18 4.84 5.89
C ALA A 95 -0.28 6.38 5.93
N TYR A 96 -0.51 6.99 4.77
CA TYR A 96 -0.53 8.43 4.56
C TYR A 96 -1.89 8.92 4.06
N GLN A 97 -2.98 8.27 4.48
CA GLN A 97 -4.33 8.76 4.23
C GLN A 97 -4.58 10.13 4.91
N PRO A 98 -5.60 10.92 4.52
CA PRO A 98 -5.85 12.25 5.08
C PRO A 98 -5.87 12.35 6.60
N ALA A 99 -6.29 11.31 7.33
CA ALA A 99 -6.27 11.27 8.79
C ALA A 99 -4.86 11.48 9.38
N GLU A 100 -3.81 11.11 8.64
CA GLU A 100 -2.41 11.26 9.07
C GLU A 100 -1.97 12.73 9.20
N LEU A 101 -2.64 13.67 8.51
CA LEU A 101 -2.39 15.11 8.71
C LEU A 101 -2.68 15.54 10.14
N ARG A 102 -3.73 14.98 10.74
CA ARG A 102 -4.18 15.34 12.10
C ARG A 102 -3.44 14.54 13.17
N PHE A 103 -3.36 13.22 13.00
CA PHE A 103 -2.95 12.33 14.09
C PHE A 103 -1.45 11.99 14.07
N GLN A 104 -0.78 12.07 12.94
CA GLN A 104 0.65 11.77 12.73
C GLN A 104 1.11 10.43 13.33
N LEU A 105 0.23 9.42 13.31
CA LEU A 105 0.52 8.13 13.93
C LEU A 105 1.54 7.32 13.14
N THR A 106 1.47 7.36 11.80
CA THR A 106 2.46 6.72 10.93
C THR A 106 3.84 7.31 11.18
N ARG A 107 3.96 8.65 11.17
CA ARG A 107 5.21 9.35 11.47
C ARG A 107 5.81 8.91 12.81
N ARG A 108 5.01 8.92 13.86
CA ARG A 108 5.45 8.54 15.21
C ARG A 108 5.81 7.05 15.31
N CYS A 109 5.09 6.16 14.63
CA CYS A 109 5.44 4.75 14.54
C CYS A 109 6.77 4.54 13.78
N VAL A 110 7.00 5.27 12.68
CA VAL A 110 8.29 5.23 11.95
C VAL A 110 9.44 5.66 12.87
N GLN A 111 9.27 6.73 13.64
CA GLN A 111 10.29 7.16 14.62
C GLN A 111 10.62 6.07 15.64
N VAL A 112 9.61 5.34 16.13
CA VAL A 112 9.82 4.20 17.03
C VAL A 112 10.56 3.07 16.32
N LEU A 113 10.18 2.69 15.10
CA LEU A 113 10.89 1.66 14.33
C LEU A 113 12.36 2.01 14.14
N GLN A 114 12.68 3.25 13.78
CA GLN A 114 14.04 3.74 13.61
C GLN A 114 14.82 3.72 14.92
N LYS A 115 14.22 4.15 16.03
CA LYS A 115 14.81 4.10 17.37
C LYS A 115 15.27 2.70 17.76
N TYR A 116 14.51 1.67 17.39
CA TYR A 116 14.81 0.27 17.67
C TYR A 116 15.59 -0.44 16.55
N ASN A 117 16.03 0.27 15.52
CA ASN A 117 16.72 -0.27 14.35
C ASN A 117 15.89 -1.33 13.60
N VAL A 118 14.58 -1.16 13.55
CA VAL A 118 13.67 -2.07 12.86
C VAL A 118 13.54 -1.64 11.39
N PRO A 119 13.93 -2.47 10.42
CA PRO A 119 13.72 -2.15 9.03
C PRO A 119 12.22 -2.16 8.70
N TYR A 120 11.81 -1.33 7.74
CA TYR A 120 10.41 -1.26 7.35
C TYR A 120 10.20 -0.96 5.88
N TYR A 121 9.03 -1.29 5.40
CA TYR A 121 8.53 -0.83 4.13
C TYR A 121 7.13 -0.25 4.26
N VAL A 122 6.86 0.75 3.43
CA VAL A 122 5.60 1.48 3.42
C VAL A 122 4.93 1.30 2.08
N PHE A 123 3.67 0.91 2.09
CA PHE A 123 2.83 0.98 0.90
C PHE A 123 1.86 2.15 1.05
N THR A 124 1.80 3.00 0.03
CA THR A 124 0.88 4.15 0.03
C THR A 124 0.43 4.52 -1.38
N LYS A 125 -0.75 5.11 -1.47
CA LYS A 125 -1.26 5.79 -2.67
C LYS A 125 -1.20 7.32 -2.53
N SER A 126 -0.53 7.81 -1.48
CA SER A 126 -0.57 9.22 -1.10
C SER A 126 0.72 9.95 -1.43
N ALA A 127 0.58 11.19 -1.85
CA ALA A 127 1.71 12.13 -1.95
C ALA A 127 2.12 12.71 -0.59
N MET A 128 1.32 12.51 0.46
CA MET A 128 1.55 13.11 1.79
C MET A 128 2.82 12.56 2.49
N ILE A 129 3.32 11.40 2.09
CA ILE A 129 4.59 10.85 2.57
C ILE A 129 5.75 11.86 2.38
N GLU A 130 5.61 12.82 1.46
CA GLU A 130 6.59 13.90 1.26
C GLU A 130 6.83 14.75 2.51
N ARG A 131 5.83 14.90 3.39
CA ARG A 131 5.97 15.57 4.68
C ARG A 131 7.09 14.93 5.53
N ASP A 132 7.25 13.62 5.40
CA ASP A 132 8.19 12.82 6.20
C ASP A 132 9.47 12.45 5.43
N PHE A 133 9.77 13.20 4.36
CA PHE A 133 10.94 12.99 3.51
C PHE A 133 12.24 12.86 4.32
N GLU A 134 12.55 13.84 5.17
CA GLU A 134 13.78 13.83 5.98
C GLU A 134 13.83 12.66 6.98
N LEU A 135 12.68 12.28 7.53
CA LEU A 135 12.58 11.13 8.42
C LEU A 135 12.97 9.82 7.72
N HIS A 136 12.51 9.62 6.49
CA HIS A 136 12.87 8.44 5.69
C HIS A 136 14.31 8.53 5.19
N ARG A 137 14.77 9.71 4.76
CA ARG A 137 16.13 9.92 4.26
C ARG A 137 17.19 9.57 5.29
N GLN A 138 16.99 9.91 6.54
CA GLN A 138 17.88 9.54 7.64
C GLN A 138 18.01 8.02 7.87
N TYR A 139 17.07 7.23 7.33
CA TYR A 139 17.00 5.78 7.51
C TYR A 139 17.00 5.01 6.18
N GLN A 140 17.55 5.60 5.13
CA GLN A 140 17.49 5.11 3.74
C GLN A 140 17.99 3.68 3.53
N HIS A 141 18.94 3.20 4.35
CA HIS A 141 19.51 1.85 4.24
C HIS A 141 18.65 0.76 4.90
N ASN A 142 17.57 1.13 5.57
CA ASN A 142 16.69 0.23 6.32
C ASN A 142 15.22 0.48 6.02
N CYS A 143 14.89 1.21 4.97
CA CYS A 143 13.51 1.39 4.54
C CYS A 143 13.35 1.21 3.03
N PHE A 144 12.16 0.79 2.62
CA PHE A 144 11.74 0.72 1.23
C PHE A 144 10.37 1.36 1.09
N LEU A 145 10.26 2.34 0.20
CA LEU A 145 9.05 3.14 0.04
C LEU A 145 8.39 2.79 -1.28
N VAL A 146 7.14 2.33 -1.20
CA VAL A 146 6.40 1.81 -2.33
C VAL A 146 5.13 2.61 -2.55
N TRP A 147 4.98 3.18 -3.74
CA TRP A 147 3.71 3.76 -4.15
C TRP A 147 2.92 2.75 -4.98
N SER A 148 1.66 2.58 -4.61
CA SER A 148 0.74 1.79 -5.43
C SER A 148 0.12 2.71 -6.48
N VAL A 149 0.48 2.51 -7.75
CA VAL A 149 -0.04 3.25 -8.91
C VAL A 149 -0.74 2.25 -9.84
N THR A 150 -2.04 2.38 -9.96
CA THR A 150 -2.86 1.44 -10.73
C THR A 150 -3.03 1.88 -12.20
N THR A 151 -2.99 3.19 -12.43
CA THR A 151 -3.14 3.80 -13.75
C THR A 151 -2.62 5.23 -13.75
N CYS A 152 -2.14 5.70 -14.89
CA CYS A 152 -1.87 7.12 -15.16
C CYS A 152 -3.10 7.85 -15.74
N ASP A 153 -4.10 7.13 -16.25
CA ASP A 153 -5.34 7.71 -16.75
C ASP A 153 -6.18 8.29 -15.61
N GLU A 154 -6.32 9.61 -15.61
CA GLU A 154 -7.05 10.34 -14.58
C GLU A 154 -8.55 10.06 -14.57
N LYS A 155 -9.15 9.71 -15.73
CA LYS A 155 -10.57 9.32 -15.83
C LYS A 155 -10.79 7.99 -15.10
N ILE A 156 -9.94 7.00 -15.36
CA ILE A 156 -9.99 5.70 -14.69
C ILE A 156 -9.71 5.89 -13.19
N ARG A 157 -8.63 6.61 -12.83
CA ARG A 157 -8.26 6.84 -11.44
C ARG A 157 -9.41 7.43 -10.62
N ARG A 158 -10.09 8.46 -11.11
CA ARG A 158 -11.22 9.09 -10.40
C ARG A 158 -12.36 8.14 -10.14
N ILE A 159 -12.52 7.12 -10.96
CA ILE A 159 -13.57 6.11 -10.79
C ILE A 159 -13.09 5.01 -9.83
N VAL A 160 -11.88 4.50 -9.97
CA VAL A 160 -11.41 3.34 -9.20
C VAL A 160 -10.74 3.71 -7.87
N GLU A 161 -10.21 4.94 -7.76
CA GLU A 161 -9.45 5.45 -6.60
C GLU A 161 -9.82 6.92 -6.28
N PRO A 162 -11.08 7.25 -6.03
CA PRO A 162 -11.55 8.64 -5.99
C PRO A 162 -10.88 9.50 -4.92
N GLY A 163 -10.38 8.90 -3.83
CA GLY A 163 -9.74 9.60 -2.72
C GLY A 163 -8.20 9.71 -2.83
N THR A 164 -7.60 9.26 -3.91
CA THR A 164 -6.14 9.36 -4.12
C THR A 164 -5.76 10.61 -4.92
N PRO A 165 -4.54 11.12 -4.79
CA PRO A 165 -4.06 12.21 -5.64
C PRO A 165 -3.82 11.74 -7.09
N PRO A 166 -3.74 12.67 -8.05
CA PRO A 166 -3.38 12.35 -9.44
C PRO A 166 -2.02 11.66 -9.55
N ALA A 167 -1.86 10.73 -10.51
CA ALA A 167 -0.62 9.98 -10.72
C ALA A 167 0.58 10.91 -10.95
N VAL A 168 0.40 12.02 -11.69
CA VAL A 168 1.47 13.02 -11.91
C VAL A 168 2.02 13.56 -10.59
N ARG A 169 1.15 13.80 -9.59
CA ARG A 169 1.59 14.27 -8.27
C ARG A 169 2.36 13.21 -7.50
N ILE A 170 1.94 11.96 -7.62
CA ILE A 170 2.65 10.81 -7.04
C ILE A 170 4.06 10.71 -7.64
N PHE A 171 4.19 10.75 -8.97
CA PHE A 171 5.49 10.64 -9.63
C PHE A 171 6.42 11.83 -9.34
N GLN A 172 5.91 13.04 -9.11
CA GLN A 172 6.70 14.17 -8.62
C GLN A 172 7.34 13.87 -7.25
N VAL A 173 6.56 13.28 -6.33
CA VAL A 173 7.09 12.88 -5.01
C VAL A 173 8.09 11.74 -5.14
N ILE A 174 7.78 10.71 -5.93
CA ILE A 174 8.68 9.59 -6.19
C ILE A 174 10.03 10.09 -6.70
N LYS A 175 10.04 10.96 -7.71
CA LYS A 175 11.25 11.54 -8.31
C LYS A 175 12.11 12.23 -7.25
N LYS A 176 11.51 13.07 -6.41
CA LYS A 176 12.21 13.74 -5.30
C LYS A 176 12.90 12.75 -4.36
N PHE A 177 12.24 11.65 -4.03
CA PHE A 177 12.79 10.63 -3.13
C PHE A 177 13.89 9.83 -3.81
N ALA A 178 13.70 9.43 -5.05
CA ALA A 178 14.70 8.69 -5.84
C ALA A 178 15.97 9.52 -6.09
N GLU A 179 15.84 10.80 -6.45
CA GLU A 179 16.97 11.75 -6.63
C GLU A 179 17.79 11.94 -5.34
N ALA A 180 17.14 11.79 -4.18
CA ALA A 180 17.83 11.85 -2.88
C ALA A 180 18.48 10.50 -2.47
N GLY A 181 18.44 9.48 -3.33
CA GLY A 181 19.05 8.17 -3.10
C GLY A 181 18.23 7.21 -2.24
N LEU A 182 16.97 7.54 -1.91
CA LEU A 182 16.11 6.58 -1.22
C LEU A 182 15.71 5.44 -2.16
N CYS A 183 15.68 4.23 -1.63
CA CYS A 183 15.14 3.09 -2.36
C CYS A 183 13.63 3.19 -2.43
N CYS A 184 13.14 3.34 -3.65
CA CYS A 184 11.73 3.51 -3.96
C CYS A 184 11.27 2.48 -4.99
N GLY A 185 9.98 2.14 -4.93
CA GLY A 185 9.36 1.25 -5.90
C GLY A 185 7.93 1.65 -6.22
N VAL A 186 7.43 1.12 -7.32
CA VAL A 186 6.01 1.21 -7.68
C VAL A 186 5.41 -0.20 -7.73
N ASN A 187 4.26 -0.34 -7.08
CA ASN A 187 3.43 -1.53 -7.13
C ASN A 187 2.20 -1.26 -8.01
N ILE A 188 2.14 -1.92 -9.17
CA ILE A 188 0.99 -1.88 -10.08
C ILE A 188 -0.03 -2.92 -9.60
N ASP A 189 -0.71 -2.61 -8.50
CA ASP A 189 -1.63 -3.55 -7.83
C ASP A 189 -2.91 -2.82 -7.38
N PRO A 190 -4.04 -3.25 -7.99
CA PRO A 190 -4.18 -4.35 -8.93
C PRO A 190 -4.11 -3.93 -10.41
N ILE A 191 -3.67 -4.85 -11.25
CA ILE A 191 -3.94 -4.79 -12.69
C ILE A 191 -5.35 -5.32 -12.91
N MET A 192 -6.23 -4.47 -13.43
CA MET A 192 -7.65 -4.79 -13.62
C MET A 192 -7.92 -5.19 -15.08
N PRO A 193 -8.41 -6.44 -15.33
CA PRO A 193 -8.75 -6.87 -16.69
C PRO A 193 -9.66 -5.87 -17.42
N LEU A 194 -9.40 -5.61 -18.68
CA LEU A 194 -10.16 -4.69 -19.56
C LEU A 194 -10.16 -3.21 -19.13
N ILE A 195 -9.51 -2.86 -18.04
CA ILE A 195 -9.49 -1.49 -17.49
C ILE A 195 -8.07 -0.94 -17.50
N THR A 196 -7.13 -1.65 -16.87
CA THR A 196 -5.73 -1.18 -16.70
C THR A 196 -4.70 -2.22 -17.18
N ASP A 197 -5.13 -3.26 -17.90
CA ASP A 197 -4.28 -4.37 -18.38
C ASP A 197 -3.84 -4.22 -19.84
N ASN A 198 -4.18 -3.10 -20.48
CA ASN A 198 -3.70 -2.83 -21.83
C ASN A 198 -2.19 -2.47 -21.79
N GLU A 199 -1.53 -2.78 -22.91
CA GLU A 199 -0.07 -2.69 -23.00
C GLU A 199 0.43 -1.25 -22.91
N GLN A 200 -0.31 -0.31 -23.48
CA GLN A 200 0.05 1.10 -23.53
C GLN A 200 0.03 1.72 -22.12
N ASP A 201 -1.00 1.45 -21.31
CA ASP A 201 -1.11 1.99 -19.94
C ASP A 201 -0.04 1.40 -19.03
N LEU A 202 0.26 0.10 -19.14
CA LEU A 202 1.32 -0.53 -18.36
C LEU A 202 2.70 0.01 -18.76
N GLU A 203 2.95 0.21 -20.04
CA GLU A 203 4.20 0.78 -20.56
C GLU A 203 4.35 2.23 -20.09
N GLU A 204 3.31 3.05 -20.12
CA GLU A 204 3.33 4.41 -19.60
C GLU A 204 3.77 4.45 -18.14
N ILE A 205 3.22 3.59 -17.28
CA ILE A 205 3.61 3.52 -15.86
C ILE A 205 5.08 3.12 -15.74
N VAL A 206 5.53 2.08 -16.47
CA VAL A 206 6.90 1.56 -16.38
C VAL A 206 7.92 2.59 -16.88
N VAL A 207 7.64 3.26 -18.01
CA VAL A 207 8.48 4.33 -18.55
C VAL A 207 8.57 5.50 -17.57
N THR A 208 7.43 5.93 -17.01
CA THR A 208 7.38 7.01 -16.01
C THR A 208 8.18 6.64 -14.75
N CYS A 209 8.13 5.38 -14.32
CA CYS A 209 8.97 4.88 -13.21
C CYS A 209 10.46 5.03 -13.52
N ARG A 210 10.92 4.62 -14.70
CA ARG A 210 12.31 4.78 -15.14
C ARG A 210 12.72 6.26 -15.16
N GLU A 211 11.89 7.13 -15.72
CA GLU A 211 12.16 8.57 -15.82
C GLU A 211 12.17 9.26 -14.46
N ALA A 212 11.40 8.74 -13.50
CA ALA A 212 11.46 9.19 -12.10
C ALA A 212 12.68 8.66 -11.34
N GLY A 213 13.54 7.84 -11.95
CA GLY A 213 14.74 7.29 -11.32
C GLY A 213 14.50 6.10 -10.38
N LEU A 214 13.36 5.44 -10.52
CA LEU A 214 13.07 4.21 -9.75
C LEU A 214 13.92 3.04 -10.20
N ARG A 215 14.05 2.05 -9.31
CA ARG A 215 14.71 0.79 -9.61
C ARG A 215 13.77 -0.41 -9.56
N HIS A 216 12.75 -0.37 -8.70
CA HIS A 216 11.87 -1.49 -8.42
C HIS A 216 10.45 -1.20 -8.89
N VAL A 217 9.91 -2.08 -9.74
CA VAL A 217 8.52 -2.05 -10.20
C VAL A 217 8.00 -3.48 -10.20
N PHE A 218 6.84 -3.69 -9.62
CA PHE A 218 6.19 -4.99 -9.58
C PHE A 218 4.67 -4.81 -9.61
N GLY A 219 3.92 -5.87 -9.71
CA GLY A 219 2.47 -5.76 -9.75
C GLY A 219 1.78 -7.10 -9.57
N ALA A 220 0.46 -7.06 -9.54
CA ALA A 220 -0.37 -8.25 -9.45
C ALA A 220 -1.74 -8.03 -10.09
N PRO A 221 -2.35 -9.07 -10.70
CA PRO A 221 -3.72 -9.00 -11.17
C PRO A 221 -4.70 -8.85 -10.02
N LEU A 222 -5.82 -8.19 -10.31
CA LEU A 222 -6.92 -8.05 -9.38
C LEU A 222 -7.39 -9.42 -8.87
N ARG A 223 -7.58 -9.51 -7.56
CA ARG A 223 -8.29 -10.62 -6.91
C ARG A 223 -9.67 -10.13 -6.52
N ILE A 224 -10.69 -10.91 -6.82
CA ILE A 224 -12.07 -10.55 -6.54
C ILE A 224 -12.68 -11.42 -5.44
N ARG A 225 -13.65 -10.85 -4.77
CA ARG A 225 -14.50 -11.48 -3.79
C ARG A 225 -15.86 -10.79 -3.86
N THR A 226 -16.89 -11.31 -3.22
CA THR A 226 -18.27 -10.81 -3.33
C THR A 226 -18.37 -9.29 -3.23
N ASP A 227 -17.80 -8.68 -2.20
CA ASP A 227 -17.86 -7.22 -1.98
C ASP A 227 -17.06 -6.41 -3.01
N ILE A 228 -15.90 -6.92 -3.44
CA ILE A 228 -15.09 -6.32 -4.51
C ILE A 228 -15.84 -6.45 -5.83
N TRP A 229 -16.41 -7.64 -6.12
CA TRP A 229 -17.15 -7.86 -7.35
C TRP A 229 -18.34 -6.92 -7.50
N GLU A 230 -19.11 -6.68 -6.43
CA GLU A 230 -20.22 -5.74 -6.46
C GLU A 230 -19.75 -4.31 -6.84
N ARG A 231 -18.61 -3.88 -6.30
CA ARG A 231 -18.03 -2.58 -6.67
C ARG A 231 -17.46 -2.56 -8.09
N MET A 232 -16.82 -3.64 -8.52
CA MET A 232 -16.26 -3.76 -9.87
C MET A 232 -17.33 -3.79 -10.94
N LYS A 233 -18.50 -4.41 -10.71
CA LYS A 233 -19.63 -4.30 -11.62
C LYS A 233 -20.05 -2.85 -11.86
N LEU A 234 -20.01 -2.02 -10.82
CA LEU A 234 -20.31 -0.59 -10.96
C LEU A 234 -19.21 0.15 -11.75
N VAL A 235 -17.94 -0.15 -11.47
CA VAL A 235 -16.79 0.41 -12.21
C VAL A 235 -16.90 0.09 -13.70
N LEU A 236 -17.15 -1.18 -14.07
CA LEU A 236 -17.30 -1.62 -15.47
C LEU A 236 -18.41 -0.88 -16.19
N ARG A 237 -19.53 -0.62 -15.50
CA ARG A 237 -20.65 0.17 -16.07
C ARG A 237 -20.29 1.64 -16.25
N LEU A 238 -19.62 2.26 -15.25
CA LEU A 238 -19.24 3.68 -15.32
C LEU A 238 -18.16 3.96 -16.36
N LEU A 239 -17.31 2.98 -16.63
CA LEU A 239 -16.30 3.05 -17.68
C LEU A 239 -16.84 2.56 -19.04
N GLU A 240 -18.10 2.15 -19.09
CA GLU A 240 -18.76 1.64 -20.31
C GLU A 240 -17.97 0.51 -20.99
N VAL A 241 -17.40 -0.42 -20.18
CA VAL A 241 -16.60 -1.54 -20.70
C VAL A 241 -17.51 -2.55 -21.39
N PRO A 242 -17.39 -2.75 -22.72
CA PRO A 242 -18.25 -3.68 -23.44
C PRO A 242 -18.11 -5.12 -22.90
N ASP A 243 -19.24 -5.79 -22.67
CA ASP A 243 -19.29 -7.15 -22.14
C ASP A 243 -18.46 -7.40 -20.87
N GLY A 244 -18.04 -6.32 -20.16
CA GLY A 244 -17.09 -6.38 -19.04
C GLY A 244 -17.50 -7.36 -17.95
N ILE A 245 -18.79 -7.42 -17.58
CA ILE A 245 -19.30 -8.36 -16.58
C ILE A 245 -19.14 -9.81 -17.04
N LYS A 246 -19.43 -10.10 -18.30
CA LYS A 246 -19.28 -11.43 -18.90
C LYS A 246 -17.81 -11.84 -18.96
N CYS A 247 -16.96 -10.97 -19.48
CA CYS A 247 -15.52 -11.21 -19.58
C CYS A 247 -14.87 -11.45 -18.19
N TYR A 248 -15.28 -10.71 -17.15
CA TYR A 248 -14.79 -10.96 -15.80
C TYR A 248 -15.18 -12.34 -15.27
N LYS A 249 -16.43 -12.78 -15.51
CA LYS A 249 -16.86 -14.14 -15.12
C LYS A 249 -16.04 -15.21 -15.83
N GLU A 250 -15.74 -15.01 -17.11
CA GLU A 250 -14.90 -15.91 -17.89
C GLU A 250 -13.44 -15.93 -17.40
N ILE A 251 -12.82 -14.75 -17.19
CA ILE A 251 -11.43 -14.62 -16.73
C ILE A 251 -11.25 -15.19 -15.33
N TYR A 252 -12.23 -15.04 -14.45
CA TYR A 252 -12.14 -15.51 -13.05
C TYR A 252 -12.81 -16.87 -12.83
N GLY A 253 -13.47 -17.43 -13.83
CA GLY A 253 -14.09 -18.77 -13.78
C GLY A 253 -15.15 -18.93 -12.70
N PHE A 254 -16.07 -17.97 -12.53
CA PHE A 254 -17.12 -18.05 -11.51
C PHE A 254 -18.51 -17.73 -12.06
N GLU A 255 -19.53 -18.22 -11.35
CA GLU A 255 -20.93 -17.85 -11.53
C GLU A 255 -21.43 -17.05 -10.32
N GLU A 256 -22.48 -16.27 -10.49
CA GLU A 256 -23.11 -15.54 -9.40
C GLU A 256 -24.12 -16.40 -8.63
N PRO A 257 -24.21 -16.26 -7.31
CA PRO A 257 -23.45 -15.37 -6.45
C PRO A 257 -22.01 -15.87 -6.23
N LEU A 258 -21.05 -14.94 -6.24
CA LEU A 258 -19.66 -15.25 -5.95
C LEU A 258 -19.51 -15.74 -4.50
N ALA A 259 -18.76 -16.81 -4.28
CA ALA A 259 -18.42 -17.31 -2.95
C ALA A 259 -17.68 -16.26 -2.11
N SER A 260 -17.69 -16.42 -0.79
CA SER A 260 -17.03 -15.50 0.16
C SER A 260 -15.49 -15.55 0.12
N SER A 261 -14.90 -16.57 -0.50
CA SER A 261 -13.46 -16.68 -0.71
C SER A 261 -12.95 -15.83 -1.86
N TYR A 262 -11.66 -15.50 -1.84
CA TYR A 262 -11.02 -14.85 -2.97
C TYR A 262 -10.96 -15.74 -4.20
N VAL A 263 -11.25 -15.16 -5.36
CA VAL A 263 -11.06 -15.75 -6.66
C VAL A 263 -9.97 -14.97 -7.39
N THR A 264 -9.01 -15.69 -7.95
CA THR A 264 -7.94 -15.14 -8.79
C THR A 264 -8.28 -15.35 -10.26
N ALA A 265 -7.80 -14.47 -11.11
CA ALA A 265 -7.87 -14.66 -12.56
C ALA A 265 -7.24 -16.02 -12.95
N ASP A 266 -7.73 -16.61 -14.02
CA ASP A 266 -7.18 -17.87 -14.50
C ASP A 266 -5.68 -17.80 -14.79
N THR A 267 -5.02 -18.96 -14.77
CA THR A 267 -3.56 -19.05 -14.91
C THR A 267 -3.08 -18.55 -16.29
N ARG A 268 -3.88 -18.72 -17.33
CA ARG A 268 -3.53 -18.30 -18.70
C ARG A 268 -3.51 -16.76 -18.80
N TYR A 269 -4.55 -16.11 -18.28
CA TYR A 269 -4.61 -14.65 -18.22
C TYR A 269 -3.45 -14.12 -17.34
N THR A 270 -3.29 -14.68 -16.12
CA THR A 270 -2.27 -14.26 -15.19
C THR A 270 -0.86 -14.36 -15.76
N ASN A 271 -0.51 -15.50 -16.35
CA ASN A 271 0.83 -15.68 -16.96
C ASN A 271 1.05 -14.74 -18.13
N LYS A 272 0.03 -14.50 -18.95
CA LYS A 272 0.11 -13.57 -20.08
C LYS A 272 0.40 -12.15 -19.63
N ILE A 273 -0.38 -11.62 -18.67
CA ILE A 273 -0.24 -10.23 -18.24
C ILE A 273 1.03 -10.01 -17.41
N MET A 274 1.35 -10.94 -16.52
CA MET A 274 2.56 -10.84 -15.69
C MET A 274 3.83 -11.01 -16.52
N GLY A 275 3.83 -11.92 -17.50
CA GLY A 275 4.97 -12.07 -18.42
C GLY A 275 5.21 -10.82 -19.27
N LYS A 276 4.14 -10.16 -19.74
CA LYS A 276 4.25 -8.87 -20.43
C LYS A 276 4.83 -7.79 -19.52
N LEU A 277 4.27 -7.63 -18.33
CA LEU A 277 4.73 -6.64 -17.36
C LEU A 277 6.21 -6.86 -17.00
N GLU A 278 6.60 -8.08 -16.69
CA GLU A 278 7.99 -8.43 -16.35
C GLU A 278 8.97 -8.10 -17.48
N ASN A 279 8.59 -8.40 -18.73
CA ASN A 279 9.37 -8.04 -19.90
C ASN A 279 9.50 -6.52 -20.07
N MET A 280 8.43 -5.76 -19.90
CA MET A 280 8.45 -4.29 -19.95
C MET A 280 9.37 -3.70 -18.86
N ILE A 281 9.28 -4.22 -17.64
CA ILE A 281 10.11 -3.79 -16.51
C ILE A 281 11.59 -4.04 -16.84
N LYS A 282 11.95 -5.25 -17.26
CA LYS A 282 13.33 -5.64 -17.58
C LYS A 282 13.90 -4.89 -18.77
N SER A 283 13.12 -4.69 -19.83
CA SER A 283 13.55 -3.94 -21.03
C SER A 283 13.79 -2.45 -20.76
N ASN A 284 13.16 -1.91 -19.71
CA ASN A 284 13.41 -0.55 -19.22
C ASN A 284 14.54 -0.48 -18.16
N GLY A 285 15.28 -1.57 -17.91
CA GLY A 285 16.39 -1.62 -16.94
C GLY A 285 15.94 -1.58 -15.48
N LEU A 286 14.68 -1.92 -15.21
CA LEU A 286 14.09 -1.95 -13.86
C LEU A 286 14.08 -3.39 -13.31
N ILE A 287 13.87 -3.52 -12.02
CA ILE A 287 13.88 -4.79 -11.27
C ILE A 287 12.43 -5.16 -10.91
N PRO A 288 11.92 -6.32 -11.35
CA PRO A 288 10.53 -6.74 -11.09
C PRO A 288 10.35 -7.38 -9.70
N ASP A 289 11.08 -6.95 -8.69
CA ASP A 289 11.08 -7.55 -7.36
C ASP A 289 11.45 -6.55 -6.26
N PHE A 290 11.32 -6.98 -5.00
CA PHE A 290 11.74 -6.24 -3.82
C PHE A 290 13.26 -6.15 -3.71
N PRO A 291 13.81 -5.14 -3.02
CA PRO A 291 15.25 -5.03 -2.82
C PRO A 291 15.77 -6.08 -1.83
N ASP A 292 16.86 -6.75 -2.19
CA ASP A 292 17.48 -7.81 -1.38
C ASP A 292 18.07 -7.33 -0.05
N TYR A 293 18.42 -6.03 0.05
CA TYR A 293 19.06 -5.50 1.25
C TYR A 293 18.12 -5.37 2.47
N LEU A 294 16.81 -5.44 2.26
CA LEU A 294 15.82 -5.28 3.33
C LEU A 294 15.56 -6.62 4.03
N GLY A 295 16.58 -7.13 4.70
CA GLY A 295 16.52 -8.37 5.50
C GLY A 295 16.35 -8.11 7.00
N PRO A 296 16.30 -9.18 7.81
CA PRO A 296 16.28 -9.06 9.27
C PRO A 296 17.45 -8.25 9.81
N ARG A 297 17.20 -7.44 10.83
CA ARG A 297 18.20 -6.59 11.49
C ARG A 297 18.25 -6.85 12.99
N LYS A 298 19.41 -6.60 13.58
CA LYS A 298 19.58 -6.63 15.05
C LYS A 298 18.79 -5.48 15.67
N ILE A 299 17.92 -5.82 16.63
CA ILE A 299 17.11 -4.84 17.33
C ILE A 299 17.92 -4.14 18.42
N TYR A 300 17.77 -2.82 18.56
CA TYR A 300 18.38 -2.08 19.64
C TYR A 300 17.49 -2.11 20.87
N LYS A 301 17.90 -2.87 21.89
CA LYS A 301 17.23 -2.87 23.20
C LYS A 301 17.90 -1.81 24.08
N SER A 302 17.29 -0.63 24.19
CA SER A 302 17.69 0.30 25.24
C SER A 302 17.35 -0.32 26.58
N ARG A 303 18.30 -0.40 27.52
CA ARG A 303 17.98 -0.68 28.92
C ARG A 303 17.01 0.39 29.38
N LEU A 304 15.81 0.01 29.77
CA LEU A 304 14.84 0.88 30.42
C LEU A 304 15.55 1.58 31.59
N GLY A 305 15.87 2.86 31.44
CA GLY A 305 16.49 3.66 32.53
C GLY A 305 17.68 4.55 32.14
N GLN A 306 18.23 4.48 30.94
CA GLN A 306 19.27 5.43 30.53
C GLN A 306 18.75 6.33 29.38
N THR A 307 18.21 7.46 29.78
CA THR A 307 18.04 8.63 28.92
C THR A 307 19.44 9.18 28.62
N THR A 308 20.06 8.72 27.57
CA THR A 308 21.28 9.36 27.08
C THR A 308 20.91 10.41 26.03
N LEU A 309 20.89 11.65 26.47
CA LEU A 309 20.89 12.89 25.66
C LEU A 309 22.14 13.02 24.75
N GLN A 310 22.91 11.97 24.55
CA GLN A 310 24.21 12.01 23.88
C GLN A 310 24.21 11.50 22.42
N SER A 311 23.11 11.11 21.84
CA SER A 311 23.09 10.64 20.45
C SER A 311 22.57 11.66 19.42
N PHE A 312 22.46 12.93 19.80
CA PHE A 312 22.06 14.02 18.88
C PHE A 312 23.20 14.98 18.49
N LEU A 313 24.44 14.64 18.82
CA LEU A 313 25.63 15.44 18.44
C LEU A 313 26.70 14.50 17.90
N VAL A 314 26.56 14.08 16.65
CA VAL A 314 27.67 13.88 15.68
C VAL A 314 27.07 13.95 14.29
#